data_ce983b2966e4a354ad5011854c9ae21d
#
_entry.id   ce983b2966e4a354ad5011854c9ae21d
#
_cell.length_a   1.000
_cell.length_b   1.000
_cell.length_c   1.000
_cell.angle_alpha   90.00
_cell.angle_beta   90.00
_cell.angle_gamma   90.00
#
_symmetry.space_group_name_H-M   'P 1'
#
loop_
_entity.id
_entity.type
_entity.pdbx_description
1 polymer ?
#
loop_
_entity_poly.entity_id
_entity_poly.type
_entity_poly.pdbx_seq_one_letter_code
_entity_poly.pdbx_strand_id
1 'polypeptide(L)'
;AELFQSRGGLVHLNSPVSKIQKKQDGYLIHSGQKTFEARNLVNCAGLHADQIARQAGLRPKLRIIPFRGEYYEFKPERSKLVNHLIYPVPDPLMPFLGVHFTRMIDGTVEAGPNAVLAWRREGYRRSDISLPDLAEIFAFGGFWKLSARFWKTGIEEYRRSFSKKQFVKSL
;
A
#
# COMPACT_ATOMS: atom_id res chain seq x y z
N ALA A 1 4.43 -18.75 -8.74
CA ALA A 1 3.98 -19.89 -7.91
C ALA A 1 4.46 -21.21 -8.50
N GLU A 2 4.15 -21.51 -9.77
CA GLU A 2 4.48 -22.80 -10.43
C GLU A 2 5.96 -23.17 -10.36
N LEU A 3 6.86 -22.26 -10.72
CA LEU A 3 8.31 -22.50 -10.65
C LEU A 3 8.79 -22.78 -9.20
N PHE A 4 8.18 -22.14 -8.21
CA PHE A 4 8.50 -22.39 -6.80
C PHE A 4 8.04 -23.78 -6.37
N GLN A 5 6.82 -24.16 -6.76
CA GLN A 5 6.26 -25.48 -6.46
C GLN A 5 7.00 -26.60 -7.20
N SER A 6 7.41 -26.40 -8.44
CA SER A 6 8.21 -27.38 -9.20
C SER A 6 9.59 -27.67 -8.57
N ARG A 7 10.07 -26.76 -7.72
CA ARG A 7 11.30 -26.92 -6.93
C ARG A 7 11.05 -27.43 -5.50
N GLY A 8 9.88 -27.98 -5.23
CA GLY A 8 9.51 -28.55 -3.92
C GLY A 8 8.98 -27.50 -2.92
N GLY A 9 8.75 -26.28 -3.35
CA GLY A 9 8.16 -25.23 -2.49
C GLY A 9 6.66 -25.47 -2.26
N LEU A 10 6.16 -25.14 -1.05
CA LEU A 10 4.76 -25.24 -0.70
C LEU A 10 4.12 -23.85 -0.65
N VAL A 11 2.99 -23.67 -1.33
CA VAL A 11 2.20 -22.46 -1.31
C VAL A 11 0.89 -22.72 -0.59
N HIS A 12 0.66 -22.00 0.49
CA HIS A 12 -0.57 -22.09 1.29
C HIS A 12 -1.40 -20.83 1.05
N LEU A 13 -2.44 -20.94 0.23
CA LEU A 13 -3.44 -19.90 0.01
C LEU A 13 -4.44 -19.87 1.16
N ASN A 14 -5.14 -18.72 1.32
CA ASN A 14 -6.14 -18.52 2.38
C ASN A 14 -5.62 -18.86 3.78
N SER A 15 -4.35 -18.57 4.01
CA SER A 15 -3.64 -18.92 5.23
C SER A 15 -3.05 -17.66 5.89
N PRO A 16 -3.90 -16.76 6.44
CA PRO A 16 -3.44 -15.53 7.08
C PRO A 16 -2.60 -15.87 8.31
N VAL A 17 -1.43 -15.24 8.42
CA VAL A 17 -0.57 -15.38 9.60
C VAL A 17 -1.21 -14.62 10.76
N SER A 18 -1.59 -15.35 11.80
CA SER A 18 -2.21 -14.80 13.01
C SER A 18 -1.21 -14.48 14.12
N LYS A 19 -0.15 -15.30 14.23
CA LYS A 19 0.87 -15.15 15.28
C LYS A 19 2.20 -15.70 14.81
N ILE A 20 3.29 -15.05 15.20
CA ILE A 20 4.65 -15.53 15.02
C ILE A 20 5.31 -15.61 16.40
N GLN A 21 5.91 -16.73 16.72
CA GLN A 21 6.68 -16.95 17.95
C GLN A 21 8.13 -17.23 17.57
N LYS A 22 9.04 -16.38 18.05
CA LYS A 22 10.47 -16.65 17.93
C LYS A 22 10.85 -17.78 18.89
N LYS A 23 11.55 -18.77 18.38
CA LYS A 23 12.16 -19.88 19.13
C LYS A 23 13.68 -19.71 19.18
N GLN A 24 14.37 -20.57 19.92
CA GLN A 24 15.83 -20.57 19.99
C GLN A 24 16.45 -20.77 18.58
N ASP A 25 15.93 -21.73 17.81
CA ASP A 25 16.46 -22.13 16.51
C ASP A 25 15.50 -21.84 15.35
N GLY A 26 14.69 -20.79 15.45
CA GLY A 26 13.78 -20.43 14.35
C GLY A 26 12.49 -19.77 14.78
N TYR A 27 11.43 -20.08 14.08
CA TYR A 27 10.12 -19.46 14.23
C TYR A 27 9.00 -20.50 14.18
N LEU A 28 7.97 -20.25 14.98
CA LEU A 28 6.69 -20.95 14.93
C LEU A 28 5.65 -19.98 14.42
N ILE A 29 5.04 -20.29 13.26
CA ILE A 29 4.10 -19.44 12.56
C ILE A 29 2.71 -20.07 12.63
N HIS A 30 1.75 -19.35 13.18
CA HIS A 30 0.36 -19.80 13.30
C HIS A 30 -0.50 -19.18 12.20
N SER A 31 -1.33 -20.00 11.55
CA SER A 31 -2.30 -19.60 10.54
C SER A 31 -3.59 -20.40 10.72
N GLY A 32 -4.58 -19.82 11.38
CA GLY A 32 -5.77 -20.55 11.81
C GLY A 32 -5.42 -21.73 12.72
N GLN A 33 -5.85 -22.93 12.35
CA GLN A 33 -5.51 -24.17 13.08
C GLN A 33 -4.16 -24.79 12.66
N LYS A 34 -3.52 -24.24 11.62
CA LYS A 34 -2.23 -24.73 11.13
C LYS A 34 -1.08 -24.04 11.83
N THR A 35 0.00 -24.79 12.00
CA THR A 35 1.26 -24.29 12.56
C THR A 35 2.41 -24.74 11.68
N PHE A 36 3.32 -23.82 11.40
CA PHE A 36 4.50 -24.05 10.58
C PHE A 36 5.76 -23.74 11.38
N GLU A 37 6.76 -24.59 11.28
CA GLU A 37 8.09 -24.36 11.84
C GLU A 37 9.08 -24.01 10.73
N ALA A 38 9.92 -23.00 10.97
CA ALA A 38 10.93 -22.57 10.02
C ALA A 38 12.16 -22.03 10.73
N ARG A 39 13.35 -22.37 10.25
CA ARG A 39 14.60 -21.78 10.75
C ARG A 39 14.72 -20.30 10.37
N ASN A 40 14.32 -19.97 9.17
CA ASN A 40 14.39 -18.61 8.63
C ASN A 40 13.00 -18.12 8.25
N LEU A 41 12.75 -16.84 8.48
CA LEU A 41 11.50 -16.16 8.10
C LEU A 41 11.83 -14.99 7.18
N VAL A 42 11.24 -14.99 5.99
CA VAL A 42 11.31 -13.85 5.06
C VAL A 42 9.97 -13.14 5.08
N ASN A 43 9.99 -11.87 5.44
CA ASN A 43 8.79 -11.05 5.55
C ASN A 43 8.55 -10.26 4.25
N CYS A 44 7.57 -10.69 3.48
CA CYS A 44 7.11 -10.02 2.25
C CYS A 44 5.63 -9.60 2.37
N ALA A 45 5.19 -9.19 3.57
CA ALA A 45 3.78 -8.95 3.87
C ALA A 45 3.25 -7.57 3.40
N GLY A 46 3.97 -6.84 2.54
CA GLY A 46 3.50 -5.58 1.96
C GLY A 46 3.01 -4.59 3.03
N LEU A 47 1.75 -4.19 2.98
CA LEU A 47 1.12 -3.26 3.94
C LEU A 47 1.20 -3.72 5.41
N HIS A 48 1.38 -5.00 5.66
CA HIS A 48 1.47 -5.58 7.02
C HIS A 48 2.91 -5.88 7.45
N ALA A 49 3.91 -5.53 6.65
CA ALA A 49 5.30 -5.92 6.91
C ALA A 49 5.83 -5.39 8.25
N ASP A 50 5.47 -4.20 8.68
CA ASP A 50 5.86 -3.66 9.99
C ASP A 50 5.20 -4.42 11.17
N GLN A 51 3.97 -4.90 10.99
CA GLN A 51 3.26 -5.71 11.98
C GLN A 51 3.88 -7.11 12.09
N ILE A 52 4.15 -7.75 10.95
CA ILE A 52 4.82 -9.06 10.90
C ILE A 52 6.22 -8.99 11.50
N ALA A 53 6.98 -7.92 11.21
CA ALA A 53 8.29 -7.72 11.83
C ALA A 53 8.21 -7.65 13.36
N ARG A 54 7.20 -6.94 13.91
CA ARG A 54 6.98 -6.89 15.37
C ARG A 54 6.61 -8.24 15.95
N GLN A 55 5.73 -8.98 15.28
CA GLN A 55 5.37 -10.34 15.71
C GLN A 55 6.58 -11.28 15.71
N ALA A 56 7.50 -11.12 14.76
CA ALA A 56 8.75 -11.88 14.70
C ALA A 56 9.80 -11.44 15.75
N GLY A 57 9.45 -10.52 16.65
CA GLY A 57 10.31 -10.05 17.75
C GLY A 57 11.23 -8.89 17.40
N LEU A 58 11.10 -8.31 16.21
CA LEU A 58 11.83 -7.09 15.85
C LEU A 58 11.13 -5.84 16.42
N ARG A 59 11.91 -4.76 16.60
CA ARG A 59 11.40 -3.45 17.03
C ARG A 59 11.73 -2.37 16.00
N PRO A 60 11.07 -2.39 14.82
CA PRO A 60 11.35 -1.41 13.79
C PRO A 60 10.99 -0.01 14.26
N LYS A 61 11.90 0.95 14.03
CA LYS A 61 11.68 2.39 14.33
C LYS A 61 10.79 3.07 13.28
N LEU A 62 10.20 2.31 12.36
CA LEU A 62 9.33 2.76 11.29
C LEU A 62 7.92 2.14 11.41
N ARG A 63 6.97 2.78 10.76
CA ARG A 63 5.59 2.30 10.60
C ARG A 63 5.18 2.48 9.14
N ILE A 64 4.35 1.59 8.65
CA ILE A 64 3.69 1.76 7.35
C ILE A 64 2.44 2.62 7.57
N ILE A 65 2.41 3.77 6.93
CA ILE A 65 1.25 4.66 6.89
C ILE A 65 0.54 4.41 5.56
N PRO A 66 -0.70 3.93 5.56
CA PRO A 66 -1.40 3.59 4.33
C PRO A 66 -1.90 4.84 3.62
N PHE A 67 -1.60 4.94 2.32
CA PHE A 67 -2.19 5.91 1.42
C PHE A 67 -2.94 5.16 0.33
N ARG A 68 -4.14 5.63 0.01
CA ARG A 68 -4.95 5.09 -1.07
C ARG A 68 -4.69 5.90 -2.33
N GLY A 69 -4.32 5.22 -3.42
CA GLY A 69 -4.30 5.79 -4.77
C GLY A 69 -5.73 5.86 -5.34
N GLU A 70 -6.15 7.03 -5.74
CA GLU A 70 -7.42 7.22 -6.43
C GLU A 70 -7.15 7.50 -7.91
N TYR A 71 -7.87 6.81 -8.80
CA TYR A 71 -7.70 6.91 -10.23
C TYR A 71 -9.00 7.29 -10.92
N TYR A 72 -8.88 7.93 -12.06
CA TYR A 72 -9.96 8.09 -13.03
C TYR A 72 -9.66 7.26 -14.26
N GLU A 73 -10.62 6.46 -14.68
CA GLU A 73 -10.55 5.73 -15.92
C GLU A 73 -11.11 6.59 -17.07
N PHE A 74 -10.46 6.58 -18.21
CA PHE A 74 -10.96 7.24 -19.41
C PHE A 74 -12.16 6.47 -19.96
N LYS A 75 -13.11 7.21 -20.52
CA LYS A 75 -14.17 6.59 -21.31
C LYS A 75 -13.54 5.82 -22.49
N PRO A 76 -14.07 4.66 -22.86
CA PRO A 76 -13.48 3.80 -23.90
C PRO A 76 -13.16 4.53 -25.20
N GLU A 77 -14.05 5.44 -25.65
CA GLU A 77 -13.87 6.22 -26.87
C GLU A 77 -12.72 7.25 -26.78
N ARG A 78 -12.23 7.53 -25.58
CA ARG A 78 -11.11 8.46 -25.33
C ARG A 78 -9.80 7.73 -25.02
N SER A 79 -9.80 6.45 -24.79
CA SER A 79 -8.59 5.67 -24.44
C SER A 79 -7.52 5.73 -25.54
N LYS A 80 -7.90 5.91 -26.79
CA LYS A 80 -6.99 6.08 -27.94
C LYS A 80 -6.14 7.36 -27.90
N LEU A 81 -6.46 8.34 -27.02
CA LEU A 81 -5.68 9.57 -26.87
C LEU A 81 -4.32 9.32 -26.20
N VAL A 82 -4.20 8.21 -25.46
CA VAL A 82 -2.97 7.84 -24.74
C VAL A 82 -2.50 6.49 -25.24
N ASN A 83 -1.38 6.47 -25.94
CA ASN A 83 -0.83 5.26 -26.55
C ASN A 83 0.27 4.60 -25.72
N HIS A 84 0.87 5.33 -24.80
CA HIS A 84 2.00 4.90 -23.99
C HIS A 84 1.80 5.27 -22.52
N LEU A 85 2.73 4.83 -21.67
CA LEU A 85 2.82 5.29 -20.30
C LEU A 85 3.38 6.72 -20.29
N ILE A 86 2.71 7.64 -19.61
CA ILE A 86 3.14 9.04 -19.51
C ILE A 86 3.30 9.39 -18.04
N TYR A 87 4.53 9.62 -17.62
CA TYR A 87 4.89 9.94 -16.24
C TYR A 87 5.52 11.33 -16.16
N PRO A 88 5.23 12.09 -15.10
CA PRO A 88 5.98 13.31 -14.81
C PRO A 88 7.43 12.94 -14.41
N VAL A 89 8.34 13.88 -14.55
CA VAL A 89 9.68 13.74 -13.96
C VAL A 89 9.53 13.69 -12.45
N PRO A 90 10.04 12.64 -11.78
CA PRO A 90 9.95 12.53 -10.33
C PRO A 90 10.63 13.71 -9.63
N ASP A 91 9.92 14.34 -8.68
CA ASP A 91 10.51 15.31 -7.77
C ASP A 91 11.03 14.56 -6.52
N PRO A 92 12.36 14.51 -6.30
CA PRO A 92 12.93 13.79 -5.15
C PRO A 92 12.53 14.39 -3.79
N LEU A 93 11.96 15.58 -3.75
CA LEU A 93 11.47 16.21 -2.52
C LEU A 93 10.05 15.79 -2.18
N MET A 94 9.32 15.16 -3.12
CA MET A 94 7.94 14.75 -2.92
C MET A 94 7.85 13.28 -2.51
N PRO A 95 6.95 12.92 -1.57
CA PRO A 95 6.81 11.55 -1.09
C PRO A 95 6.12 10.62 -2.09
N PHE A 96 5.46 11.17 -3.10
CA PHE A 96 4.70 10.42 -4.10
C PHE A 96 5.04 10.88 -5.51
N LEU A 97 4.92 9.96 -6.46
CA LEU A 97 4.94 10.28 -7.88
C LEU A 97 3.68 11.09 -8.22
N GLY A 98 3.85 12.14 -9.04
CA GLY A 98 2.72 12.94 -9.53
C GLY A 98 1.74 12.12 -10.37
N VAL A 99 0.59 12.72 -10.63
CA VAL A 99 -0.44 12.09 -11.48
C VAL A 99 0.14 11.74 -12.85
N HIS A 100 -0.14 10.55 -13.32
CA HIS A 100 0.36 10.02 -14.59
C HIS A 100 -0.73 9.27 -15.34
N PHE A 101 -0.49 8.99 -16.62
CA PHE A 101 -1.39 8.18 -17.43
C PHE A 101 -0.80 6.78 -17.62
N THR A 102 -1.62 5.79 -17.35
CA THR A 102 -1.27 4.38 -17.54
C THR A 102 -2.22 3.74 -18.54
N ARG A 103 -1.66 3.31 -19.68
CA ARG A 103 -2.39 2.42 -20.58
C ARG A 103 -2.29 1.00 -20.05
N MET A 104 -3.42 0.44 -19.73
CA MET A 104 -3.54 -0.91 -19.19
C MET A 104 -3.43 -1.95 -20.31
N ILE A 105 -3.22 -3.21 -19.95
CA ILE A 105 -3.04 -4.32 -20.89
C ILE A 105 -4.31 -4.63 -21.70
N ASP A 106 -5.47 -4.32 -21.15
CA ASP A 106 -6.78 -4.45 -21.81
C ASP A 106 -7.14 -3.26 -22.70
N GLY A 107 -6.25 -2.25 -22.79
CA GLY A 107 -6.42 -1.06 -23.60
C GLY A 107 -7.15 0.08 -22.92
N THR A 108 -7.61 -0.05 -21.68
CA THR A 108 -8.13 1.03 -20.88
C THR A 108 -7.01 2.01 -20.51
N VAL A 109 -7.36 3.23 -20.15
CA VAL A 109 -6.41 4.26 -19.71
C VAL A 109 -6.85 4.81 -18.38
N GLU A 110 -5.95 4.77 -17.43
CA GLU A 110 -6.13 5.36 -16.11
C GLU A 110 -5.28 6.62 -15.95
N ALA A 111 -5.84 7.59 -15.23
CA ALA A 111 -5.16 8.81 -14.79
C ALA A 111 -5.12 8.84 -13.26
N GLY A 112 -3.94 8.95 -12.68
CA GLY A 112 -3.72 8.90 -11.23
C GLY A 112 -2.27 8.54 -10.91
N PRO A 113 -2.00 8.16 -9.65
CA PRO A 113 -2.91 8.26 -8.52
C PRO A 113 -3.03 9.67 -7.93
N ASN A 114 -4.16 9.96 -7.30
CA ASN A 114 -4.27 10.95 -6.26
C ASN A 114 -4.07 10.24 -4.92
N ALA A 115 -3.10 10.63 -4.11
CA ALA A 115 -2.68 9.88 -2.94
C ALA A 115 -3.26 10.47 -1.65
N VAL A 116 -4.29 9.84 -1.10
CA VAL A 116 -4.94 10.27 0.14
C VAL A 116 -4.68 9.30 1.29
N LEU A 117 -4.55 9.82 2.51
CA LEU A 117 -4.43 8.98 3.69
C LEU A 117 -5.62 8.01 3.78
N ALA A 118 -5.35 6.73 3.87
CA ALA A 118 -6.38 5.73 4.10
C ALA A 118 -6.64 5.60 5.61
N TRP A 119 -7.92 5.48 6.00
CA TRP A 119 -8.33 5.42 7.41
C TRP A 119 -8.41 3.98 7.92
N ARG A 120 -7.98 3.07 7.10
CA ARG A 120 -7.78 1.65 7.38
C ARG A 120 -6.57 1.17 6.59
N ARG A 121 -5.82 0.22 7.11
CA ARG A 121 -4.60 -0.31 6.46
C ARG A 121 -4.91 -0.88 5.07
N GLU A 122 -5.99 -1.64 4.93
CA GLU A 122 -6.55 -2.08 3.65
C GLU A 122 -7.82 -1.29 3.31
N GLY A 123 -7.72 0.05 3.29
CA GLY A 123 -8.82 0.97 3.04
C GLY A 123 -8.89 1.39 1.58
N TYR A 124 -9.67 0.67 0.76
CA TYR A 124 -9.87 0.95 -0.67
C TYR A 124 -11.05 1.88 -0.94
N ARG A 125 -11.98 2.01 -0.01
CA ARG A 125 -13.12 2.93 -0.08
C ARG A 125 -12.94 4.07 0.91
N ARG A 126 -13.58 5.21 0.63
CA ARG A 126 -13.58 6.37 1.56
C ARG A 126 -14.26 6.07 2.88
N SER A 127 -15.20 5.13 2.88
CA SER A 127 -15.92 4.66 4.06
C SER A 127 -15.18 3.62 4.89
N ASP A 128 -14.05 3.11 4.40
CA ASP A 128 -13.28 2.10 5.12
C ASP A 128 -12.52 2.76 6.26
N ILE A 129 -13.01 2.56 7.49
CA ILE A 129 -12.46 3.13 8.72
C ILE A 129 -12.12 2.01 9.68
N SER A 130 -10.95 2.09 10.32
CA SER A 130 -10.48 1.21 11.37
C SER A 130 -9.92 2.03 12.51
N LEU A 131 -10.61 2.06 13.64
CA LEU A 131 -10.14 2.78 14.84
C LEU A 131 -8.79 2.28 15.35
N PRO A 132 -8.50 0.94 15.37
CA PRO A 132 -7.18 0.44 15.71
C PRO A 132 -6.06 0.94 14.79
N ASP A 133 -6.29 0.95 13.47
CA ASP A 133 -5.30 1.44 12.50
C ASP A 133 -5.06 2.94 12.67
N LEU A 134 -6.11 3.72 12.87
CA LEU A 134 -6.01 5.15 13.15
C LEU A 134 -5.23 5.42 14.44
N ALA A 135 -5.50 4.66 15.50
CA ALA A 135 -4.76 4.78 16.75
C ALA A 135 -3.26 4.49 16.55
N GLU A 136 -2.91 3.44 15.78
CA GLU A 136 -1.51 3.16 15.41
C GLU A 136 -0.86 4.31 14.62
N ILE A 137 -1.58 4.91 13.68
CA ILE A 137 -1.09 6.03 12.85
C ILE A 137 -0.84 7.26 13.74
N PHE A 138 -1.84 7.68 14.51
CA PHE A 138 -1.75 8.91 15.30
C PHE A 138 -0.82 8.80 16.51
N ALA A 139 -0.63 7.60 17.07
CA ALA A 139 0.36 7.35 18.10
C ALA A 139 1.79 7.37 17.58
N PHE A 140 2.02 7.35 16.28
CA PHE A 140 3.35 7.32 15.69
C PHE A 140 3.88 8.74 15.41
N GLY A 141 4.90 9.16 16.16
CA GLY A 141 5.50 10.50 15.99
C GLY A 141 6.05 10.79 14.59
N GLY A 142 6.43 9.75 13.82
CA GLY A 142 6.85 9.89 12.42
C GLY A 142 5.73 10.36 11.51
N PHE A 143 4.48 9.99 11.80
CA PHE A 143 3.31 10.50 11.07
C PHE A 143 3.17 12.02 11.20
N TRP A 144 3.33 12.56 12.40
CA TRP A 144 3.21 14.00 12.63
C TRP A 144 4.35 14.79 11.98
N LYS A 145 5.57 14.23 11.96
CA LYS A 145 6.69 14.83 11.22
C LYS A 145 6.44 14.86 9.73
N LEU A 146 5.92 13.77 9.16
CA LEU A 146 5.52 13.68 7.76
C LEU A 146 4.42 14.70 7.44
N SER A 147 3.37 14.73 8.27
CA SER A 147 2.24 15.65 8.11
C SER A 147 2.67 17.11 8.19
N ALA A 148 3.51 17.46 9.14
CA ALA A 148 4.04 18.83 9.28
C ALA A 148 4.88 19.25 8.05
N ARG A 149 5.61 18.33 7.44
CA ARG A 149 6.41 18.61 6.24
C ARG A 149 5.55 18.77 4.99
N PHE A 150 4.51 17.93 4.83
CA PHE A 150 3.74 17.79 3.58
C PHE A 150 2.27 18.18 3.72
N TRP A 151 1.89 18.98 4.72
CA TRP A 151 0.50 19.35 4.97
C TRP A 151 -0.18 20.03 3.77
N LYS A 152 0.55 20.90 3.04
CA LYS A 152 0.02 21.58 1.85
C LYS A 152 -0.33 20.58 0.75
N THR A 153 0.60 19.68 0.46
CA THR A 153 0.38 18.58 -0.50
C THR A 153 -0.80 17.71 -0.07
N GLY A 154 -0.88 17.35 1.20
CA GLY A 154 -2.00 16.58 1.74
C GLY A 154 -3.35 17.25 1.53
N ILE A 155 -3.46 18.57 1.75
CA ILE A 155 -4.69 19.33 1.49
C ILE A 155 -5.03 19.34 0.00
N GLU A 156 -4.04 19.51 -0.87
CA GLU A 156 -4.26 19.48 -2.32
C GLU A 156 -4.73 18.12 -2.81
N GLU A 157 -4.13 17.03 -2.29
CA GLU A 157 -4.58 15.66 -2.57
C GLU A 157 -6.05 15.45 -2.16
N TYR A 158 -6.44 15.89 -0.97
CA TYR A 158 -7.83 15.82 -0.53
C TYR A 158 -8.77 16.68 -1.40
N ARG A 159 -8.36 17.89 -1.77
CA ARG A 159 -9.15 18.74 -2.69
C ARG A 159 -9.36 18.06 -4.04
N ARG A 160 -8.33 17.43 -4.61
CA ARG A 160 -8.44 16.64 -5.84
C ARG A 160 -9.32 15.42 -5.66
N SER A 161 -9.24 14.74 -4.51
CA SER A 161 -10.10 13.61 -4.17
C SER A 161 -11.60 13.96 -4.20
N PHE A 162 -11.97 15.15 -3.73
CA PHE A 162 -13.37 15.58 -3.68
C PHE A 162 -13.83 16.35 -4.93
N SER A 163 -12.93 16.73 -5.82
CA SER A 163 -13.25 17.55 -6.99
C SER A 163 -12.61 17.02 -8.26
N LYS A 164 -13.42 16.34 -9.10
CA LYS A 164 -12.98 15.90 -10.44
C LYS A 164 -12.40 17.06 -11.26
N LYS A 165 -12.99 18.28 -11.16
CA LYS A 165 -12.51 19.47 -11.87
C LYS A 165 -11.08 19.84 -11.45
N GLN A 166 -10.77 19.74 -10.16
CA GLN A 166 -9.42 20.02 -9.66
C GLN A 166 -8.44 18.91 -10.04
N PHE A 167 -8.89 17.65 -9.99
CA PHE A 167 -8.06 16.53 -10.45
C PHE A 167 -7.69 16.69 -11.93
N VAL A 168 -8.66 16.97 -12.81
CA VAL A 168 -8.42 17.18 -14.24
C VAL A 168 -7.47 18.35 -14.52
N LYS A 169 -7.44 19.39 -13.68
CA LYS A 169 -6.48 20.48 -13.82
C LYS A 169 -5.03 20.11 -13.47
N SER A 170 -4.82 18.99 -12.79
CA SER A 170 -3.48 18.48 -12.43
C SER A 170 -2.92 17.49 -13.45
N LEU A 171 -3.70 17.15 -14.48
CA LEU A 171 -3.29 16.37 -15.63
C LEU A 171 -2.62 17.24 -16.67
#